data_dfbdff4ae423eaf63e323872d64172cc
#
_entry.id   dfbdff4ae423eaf63e323872d64172cc
#
_cell.length_a   1.000
_cell.length_b   1.000
_cell.length_c   1.000
_cell.angle_alpha   90.00
_cell.angle_beta   90.00
_cell.angle_gamma   90.00
#
_symmetry.space_group_name_H-M   'P 1'
#
loop_
_entity.id
_entity.type
_entity.pdbx_description
1 polymer ?
#
loop_
_entity_poly.entity_id
_entity_poly.type
_entity_poly.pdbx_seq_one_letter_code
_entity_poly.pdbx_strand_id
1 'polypeptide(L)'
;MNKRVLVTGATGFLGQKLATRLHEMGYDVTAQGRDERVGRQLQDRGIRFLRADLRDREAMVKACRHQDIVHHAAAFSSPWGTYHDMYQTNVTGTIHVIEGCKQHGIRRLIHVSTPSIYFAFEDKLGIREDEPMPVRFANTYAQTKYQAELEVDKAYLAGLPTITIRPRALFGPGDNAILPRLIRANEKKFVPLINGGKAIIDLTYVENVVDALILCMDSPAHTLGQAYNITNGEPVTMIEVLSDVFRRLGVPLKTRELPYWKAYAAAWVLETLSKTVLGYREPILTRYSVGVLAKSQTLDISKAKRDLGYEPRVSIAEGIETFTDWWRTHEGR
;
A
#
# COMPACT_ATOMS: atom_id res chain seq x y z
N MET A 1 25.55 -2.18 -18.90
CA MET A 1 24.83 -3.34 -18.35
C MET A 1 23.53 -2.82 -17.74
N ASN A 2 22.40 -3.47 -18.02
CA ASN A 2 21.13 -3.08 -17.40
C ASN A 2 21.20 -3.32 -15.88
N LYS A 3 20.71 -2.37 -15.08
CA LYS A 3 20.64 -2.53 -13.62
C LYS A 3 19.70 -3.69 -13.27
N ARG A 4 20.11 -4.54 -12.34
CA ARG A 4 19.33 -5.69 -11.84
C ARG A 4 18.50 -5.26 -10.63
N VAL A 5 17.20 -5.49 -10.69
CA VAL A 5 16.27 -4.99 -9.69
C VAL A 5 15.45 -6.14 -9.12
N LEU A 6 15.49 -6.30 -7.80
CA LEU A 6 14.56 -7.19 -7.09
C LEU A 6 13.32 -6.39 -6.67
N VAL A 7 12.15 -6.89 -7.02
CA VAL A 7 10.86 -6.40 -6.51
C VAL A 7 10.26 -7.48 -5.63
N THR A 8 10.21 -7.26 -4.32
CA THR A 8 9.48 -8.15 -3.42
C THR A 8 8.00 -7.80 -3.40
N GLY A 9 7.14 -8.80 -3.20
CA GLY A 9 5.68 -8.59 -3.29
C GLY A 9 5.19 -8.35 -4.72
N ALA A 10 5.94 -8.76 -5.73
CA ALA A 10 5.61 -8.59 -7.14
C ALA A 10 4.34 -9.33 -7.59
N THR A 11 3.78 -10.21 -6.78
CA THR A 11 2.46 -10.81 -7.03
C THR A 11 1.29 -10.02 -6.42
N GLY A 12 1.57 -8.92 -5.70
CA GLY A 12 0.57 -7.97 -5.20
C GLY A 12 0.31 -6.83 -6.18
N PHE A 13 -0.72 -6.03 -5.90
CA PHE A 13 -1.20 -4.96 -6.77
C PHE A 13 -0.10 -3.96 -7.18
N LEU A 14 0.58 -3.33 -6.23
CA LEU A 14 1.66 -2.37 -6.50
C LEU A 14 2.89 -3.05 -7.11
N GLY A 15 3.32 -4.16 -6.50
CA GLY A 15 4.54 -4.85 -6.91
C GLY A 15 4.49 -5.39 -8.34
N GLN A 16 3.32 -5.87 -8.79
CA GLN A 16 3.12 -6.34 -10.17
C GLN A 16 3.26 -5.18 -11.17
N LYS A 17 2.64 -4.03 -10.88
CA LYS A 17 2.76 -2.82 -11.71
C LYS A 17 4.21 -2.34 -11.80
N LEU A 18 4.88 -2.26 -10.66
CA LEU A 18 6.28 -1.85 -10.61
C LEU A 18 7.19 -2.81 -11.40
N ALA A 19 7.07 -4.12 -11.18
CA ALA A 19 7.90 -5.11 -11.88
C ALA A 19 7.70 -5.05 -13.40
N THR A 20 6.46 -4.91 -13.86
CA THR A 20 6.14 -4.77 -15.29
C THR A 20 6.74 -3.48 -15.86
N ARG A 21 6.54 -2.34 -15.21
CA ARG A 21 7.05 -1.03 -15.67
C ARG A 21 8.60 -1.02 -15.73
N LEU A 22 9.28 -1.57 -14.72
CA LEU A 22 10.74 -1.67 -14.72
C LEU A 22 11.25 -2.55 -15.86
N HIS A 23 10.57 -3.67 -16.14
CA HIS A 23 10.92 -4.54 -17.25
C HIS A 23 10.75 -3.83 -18.61
N GLU A 24 9.63 -3.13 -18.81
CA GLU A 24 9.37 -2.31 -20.00
C GLU A 24 10.42 -1.20 -20.21
N MET A 25 10.98 -0.66 -19.11
CA MET A 25 12.09 0.29 -19.14
C MET A 25 13.46 -0.36 -19.40
N GLY A 26 13.52 -1.69 -19.57
CA GLY A 26 14.75 -2.43 -19.90
C GLY A 26 15.59 -2.84 -18.69
N TYR A 27 15.06 -2.79 -17.45
CA TYR A 27 15.77 -3.34 -16.29
C TYR A 27 15.72 -4.88 -16.29
N ASP A 28 16.76 -5.54 -15.75
CA ASP A 28 16.72 -6.98 -15.46
C ASP A 28 16.00 -7.20 -14.13
N VAL A 29 14.71 -7.53 -14.20
CA VAL A 29 13.82 -7.61 -13.04
C VAL A 29 13.71 -9.03 -12.52
N THR A 30 13.93 -9.20 -11.22
CA THR A 30 13.56 -10.39 -10.45
C THR A 30 12.33 -10.07 -9.61
N ALA A 31 11.20 -10.69 -9.92
CA ALA A 31 9.93 -10.55 -9.23
C ALA A 31 9.80 -11.62 -8.14
N GLN A 32 9.75 -11.25 -6.86
CA GLN A 32 9.52 -12.20 -5.77
C GLN A 32 8.08 -12.12 -5.29
N GLY A 33 7.46 -13.27 -5.03
CA GLY A 33 6.11 -13.35 -4.48
C GLY A 33 5.70 -14.78 -4.15
N ARG A 34 4.47 -14.98 -3.67
CA ARG A 34 3.95 -16.29 -3.27
C ARG A 34 2.94 -16.89 -4.24
N ASP A 35 2.21 -16.04 -4.98
CA ASP A 35 1.17 -16.48 -5.91
C ASP A 35 1.80 -16.94 -7.23
N GLU A 36 1.78 -18.28 -7.46
CA GLU A 36 2.35 -18.88 -8.66
C GLU A 36 1.58 -18.54 -9.94
N ARG A 37 0.27 -18.27 -9.84
CA ARG A 37 -0.54 -17.91 -11.01
C ARG A 37 -0.10 -16.54 -11.54
N VAL A 38 0.02 -15.57 -10.65
CA VAL A 38 0.55 -14.24 -11.02
C VAL A 38 2.02 -14.33 -11.42
N GLY A 39 2.80 -15.19 -10.74
CA GLY A 39 4.19 -15.46 -11.08
C GLY A 39 4.36 -15.95 -12.52
N ARG A 40 3.52 -16.89 -12.97
CA ARG A 40 3.52 -17.35 -14.37
C ARG A 40 3.18 -16.24 -15.35
N GLN A 41 2.20 -15.40 -15.05
CA GLN A 41 1.88 -14.24 -15.89
C GLN A 41 3.04 -13.26 -16.05
N LEU A 42 3.87 -13.09 -15.00
CA LEU A 42 5.08 -12.28 -15.07
C LEU A 42 6.16 -12.97 -15.92
N GLN A 43 6.32 -14.30 -15.80
CA GLN A 43 7.26 -15.08 -16.62
C GLN A 43 6.90 -15.07 -18.10
N ASP A 44 5.59 -15.15 -18.44
CA ASP A 44 5.10 -15.04 -19.82
C ASP A 44 5.44 -13.68 -20.47
N ARG A 45 5.68 -12.65 -19.64
CA ARG A 45 6.17 -11.33 -20.06
C ARG A 45 7.70 -11.19 -20.08
N GLY A 46 8.45 -12.28 -19.79
CA GLY A 46 9.91 -12.28 -19.75
C GLY A 46 10.52 -11.83 -18.42
N ILE A 47 9.72 -11.64 -17.36
CA ILE A 47 10.20 -11.25 -16.04
C ILE A 47 10.57 -12.49 -15.24
N ARG A 48 11.79 -12.54 -14.67
CA ARG A 48 12.20 -13.65 -13.81
C ARG A 48 11.36 -13.69 -12.54
N PHE A 49 10.70 -14.80 -12.28
CA PHE A 49 9.90 -14.99 -11.06
C PHE A 49 10.61 -15.91 -10.05
N LEU A 50 10.62 -15.47 -8.80
CA LEU A 50 11.11 -16.23 -7.65
C LEU A 50 9.97 -16.43 -6.64
N ARG A 51 9.50 -17.68 -6.50
CA ARG A 51 8.55 -18.03 -5.43
C ARG A 51 9.30 -18.11 -4.10
N ALA A 52 8.98 -17.24 -3.16
CA ALA A 52 9.51 -17.27 -1.81
C ALA A 52 8.54 -16.59 -0.82
N ASP A 53 8.58 -16.99 0.44
CA ASP A 53 7.91 -16.30 1.55
C ASP A 53 8.93 -15.36 2.24
N LEU A 54 8.51 -14.16 2.63
CA LEU A 54 9.37 -13.22 3.38
C LEU A 54 9.91 -13.81 4.69
N ARG A 55 9.20 -14.76 5.27
CA ARG A 55 9.59 -15.45 6.51
C ARG A 55 10.73 -16.45 6.31
N ASP A 56 10.99 -16.84 5.07
CA ASP A 56 12.12 -17.69 4.73
C ASP A 56 13.39 -16.84 4.55
N ARG A 57 14.22 -16.84 5.60
CA ARG A 57 15.45 -16.05 5.66
C ARG A 57 16.42 -16.40 4.52
N GLU A 58 16.65 -17.69 4.31
CA GLU A 58 17.63 -18.14 3.29
C GLU A 58 17.19 -17.75 1.88
N ALA A 59 15.91 -17.98 1.57
CA ALA A 59 15.34 -17.60 0.29
C ALA A 59 15.43 -16.09 0.05
N MET A 60 15.14 -15.25 1.07
CA MET A 60 15.19 -13.80 0.92
C MET A 60 16.60 -13.26 0.81
N VAL A 61 17.56 -13.78 1.57
CA VAL A 61 18.97 -13.42 1.43
C VAL A 61 19.49 -13.81 0.03
N LYS A 62 19.15 -15.02 -0.43
CA LYS A 62 19.52 -15.51 -1.78
C LYS A 62 18.87 -14.67 -2.90
N ALA A 63 17.63 -14.18 -2.71
CA ALA A 63 16.94 -13.33 -3.67
C ALA A 63 17.68 -12.02 -3.95
N CYS A 64 18.37 -11.47 -2.95
CA CYS A 64 19.18 -10.26 -3.09
C CYS A 64 20.51 -10.48 -3.85
N ARG A 65 20.92 -11.73 -4.06
CA ARG A 65 22.20 -12.02 -4.73
C ARG A 65 22.20 -11.51 -6.18
N HIS A 66 23.28 -10.80 -6.52
CA HIS A 66 23.46 -10.19 -7.84
C HIS A 66 22.43 -9.11 -8.22
N GLN A 67 21.72 -8.52 -7.26
CA GLN A 67 20.86 -7.37 -7.50
C GLN A 67 21.64 -6.07 -7.23
N ASP A 68 21.22 -5.00 -7.90
CA ASP A 68 21.78 -3.66 -7.69
C ASP A 68 20.85 -2.81 -6.80
N ILE A 69 19.54 -2.99 -6.96
CA ILE A 69 18.48 -2.27 -6.24
C ILE A 69 17.42 -3.25 -5.74
N VAL A 70 16.86 -3.00 -4.57
CA VAL A 70 15.74 -3.77 -4.03
C VAL A 70 14.57 -2.83 -3.75
N HIS A 71 13.43 -3.08 -4.39
CA HIS A 71 12.13 -2.53 -4.01
C HIS A 71 11.41 -3.51 -3.08
N HIS A 72 11.31 -3.15 -1.81
CA HIS A 72 10.65 -3.97 -0.81
C HIS A 72 9.18 -3.53 -0.65
N ALA A 73 8.31 -4.06 -1.52
CA ALA A 73 6.86 -3.78 -1.52
C ALA A 73 6.02 -4.90 -0.89
N ALA A 74 6.65 -6.00 -0.49
CA ALA A 74 5.96 -7.11 0.15
C ALA A 74 5.57 -6.77 1.60
N ALA A 75 4.34 -7.04 1.95
CA ALA A 75 3.83 -6.92 3.32
C ALA A 75 2.58 -7.80 3.52
N PHE A 76 2.25 -8.09 4.77
CA PHE A 76 0.91 -8.53 5.14
C PHE A 76 0.04 -7.27 5.26
N SER A 77 -0.59 -6.87 4.16
CA SER A 77 -1.37 -5.64 4.04
C SER A 77 -2.86 -5.94 4.25
N SER A 78 -3.28 -6.11 5.50
CA SER A 78 -4.69 -6.27 5.87
C SER A 78 -4.99 -5.45 7.12
N PRO A 79 -6.19 -4.87 7.25
CA PRO A 79 -6.63 -4.22 8.49
C PRO A 79 -6.84 -5.20 9.64
N TRP A 80 -6.84 -6.51 9.37
CA TRP A 80 -7.12 -7.58 10.31
C TRP A 80 -6.13 -8.73 10.21
N GLY A 81 -5.66 -9.21 11.36
CA GLY A 81 -4.73 -10.33 11.48
C GLY A 81 -4.11 -10.39 12.86
N THR A 82 -3.48 -11.52 13.20
CA THR A 82 -2.78 -11.66 14.49
C THR A 82 -1.51 -10.82 14.50
N TYR A 83 -1.11 -10.36 15.68
CA TYR A 83 0.16 -9.63 15.81
C TYR A 83 1.35 -10.50 15.38
N HIS A 84 1.33 -11.78 15.75
CA HIS A 84 2.39 -12.72 15.42
C HIS A 84 2.60 -12.83 13.90
N ASP A 85 1.53 -13.10 13.14
CA ASP A 85 1.63 -13.29 11.68
C ASP A 85 2.07 -12.01 10.96
N MET A 86 1.53 -10.86 11.39
CA MET A 86 1.91 -9.56 10.85
C MET A 86 3.35 -9.20 11.20
N TYR A 87 3.79 -9.46 12.43
CA TYR A 87 5.16 -9.23 12.85
C TYR A 87 6.15 -10.10 12.07
N GLN A 88 5.88 -11.39 11.97
CA GLN A 88 6.74 -12.32 11.22
C GLN A 88 6.86 -11.93 9.74
N THR A 89 5.79 -11.43 9.14
CA THR A 89 5.84 -11.04 7.73
C THR A 89 6.43 -9.63 7.56
N ASN A 90 5.93 -8.64 8.32
CA ASN A 90 6.25 -7.23 8.09
C ASN A 90 7.58 -6.82 8.72
N VAL A 91 7.90 -7.34 9.91
CA VAL A 91 9.12 -6.96 10.63
C VAL A 91 10.24 -7.97 10.34
N THR A 92 10.04 -9.24 10.71
CA THR A 92 11.07 -10.28 10.50
C THR A 92 11.38 -10.44 9.01
N GLY A 93 10.37 -10.44 8.14
CA GLY A 93 10.57 -10.48 6.68
C GLY A 93 11.36 -9.28 6.16
N THR A 94 11.14 -8.07 6.68
CA THR A 94 11.94 -6.88 6.33
C THR A 94 13.40 -7.03 6.80
N ILE A 95 13.62 -7.59 8.00
CA ILE A 95 14.97 -7.88 8.50
C ILE A 95 15.71 -8.84 7.56
N HIS A 96 15.05 -9.89 7.06
CA HIS A 96 15.67 -10.83 6.12
C HIS A 96 16.08 -10.15 4.81
N VAL A 97 15.24 -9.23 4.29
CA VAL A 97 15.58 -8.42 3.10
C VAL A 97 16.79 -7.51 3.39
N ILE A 98 16.82 -6.85 4.55
CA ILE A 98 17.93 -5.99 4.98
C ILE A 98 19.22 -6.80 5.09
N GLU A 99 19.18 -7.98 5.68
CA GLU A 99 20.34 -8.90 5.75
C GLU A 99 20.87 -9.25 4.36
N GLY A 100 19.96 -9.63 3.45
CA GLY A 100 20.31 -9.91 2.06
C GLY A 100 20.94 -8.70 1.36
N CYS A 101 20.37 -7.50 1.57
CA CYS A 101 20.93 -6.26 1.02
C CYS A 101 22.35 -5.98 1.54
N LYS A 102 22.58 -6.14 2.84
CA LYS A 102 23.91 -5.94 3.45
C LYS A 102 24.92 -6.99 2.97
N GLN A 103 24.52 -8.26 2.97
CA GLN A 103 25.40 -9.37 2.56
C GLN A 103 25.84 -9.28 1.10
N HIS A 104 24.99 -8.79 0.22
CA HIS A 104 25.26 -8.72 -1.22
C HIS A 104 25.59 -7.30 -1.73
N GLY A 105 25.77 -6.33 -0.83
CA GLY A 105 26.23 -4.99 -1.18
C GLY A 105 25.23 -4.23 -2.07
N ILE A 106 23.94 -4.34 -1.77
CA ILE A 106 22.88 -3.67 -2.54
C ILE A 106 23.08 -2.15 -2.46
N ARG A 107 23.06 -1.51 -3.63
CA ARG A 107 23.29 -0.07 -3.75
C ARG A 107 22.17 0.77 -3.15
N ARG A 108 20.93 0.25 -3.17
CA ARG A 108 19.76 0.95 -2.62
C ARG A 108 18.62 0.01 -2.27
N LEU A 109 18.09 0.16 -1.07
CA LEU A 109 16.85 -0.47 -0.62
C LEU A 109 15.74 0.59 -0.57
N ILE A 110 14.67 0.38 -1.35
CA ILE A 110 13.49 1.26 -1.35
C ILE A 110 12.36 0.50 -0.66
N HIS A 111 11.97 0.99 0.53
CA HIS A 111 10.96 0.35 1.37
C HIS A 111 9.59 0.99 1.17
N VAL A 112 8.57 0.18 0.91
CA VAL A 112 7.17 0.64 0.86
C VAL A 112 6.53 0.46 2.22
N SER A 113 6.26 1.57 2.90
CA SER A 113 5.54 1.64 4.16
C SER A 113 4.07 2.08 3.96
N THR A 114 3.50 2.80 4.92
CA THR A 114 2.09 3.22 4.89
C THR A 114 1.86 4.43 5.80
N PRO A 115 1.03 5.39 5.43
CA PRO A 115 0.61 6.46 6.34
C PRO A 115 -0.43 6.01 7.38
N SER A 116 -0.85 4.74 7.38
CA SER A 116 -1.66 4.18 8.47
C SER A 116 -0.98 4.31 9.84
N ILE A 117 0.35 4.47 9.85
CA ILE A 117 1.14 4.71 11.07
C ILE A 117 0.78 6.01 11.79
N TYR A 118 0.24 6.99 11.08
CA TYR A 118 -0.20 8.28 11.65
C TYR A 118 -1.63 8.25 12.20
N PHE A 119 -2.41 7.22 11.84
CA PHE A 119 -3.85 7.21 12.10
C PHE A 119 -4.19 6.99 13.58
N ALA A 120 -4.94 7.91 14.19
CA ALA A 120 -5.29 7.94 15.61
C ALA A 120 -6.79 8.18 15.91
N PHE A 121 -7.71 7.85 14.99
CA PHE A 121 -9.17 8.05 15.11
C PHE A 121 -9.60 9.52 15.29
N GLU A 122 -8.78 10.45 14.84
CA GLU A 122 -9.04 11.89 14.83
C GLU A 122 -8.82 12.45 13.42
N ASP A 123 -9.35 13.66 13.20
CA ASP A 123 -9.13 14.35 11.93
C ASP A 123 -7.75 14.98 11.93
N LYS A 124 -6.94 14.70 10.89
CA LYS A 124 -5.62 15.26 10.67
C LYS A 124 -5.42 15.60 9.20
N LEU A 125 -5.14 16.86 8.90
CA LEU A 125 -4.92 17.34 7.54
C LEU A 125 -3.48 17.80 7.34
N GLY A 126 -2.93 17.56 6.15
CA GLY A 126 -1.59 18.00 5.80
C GLY A 126 -0.47 17.35 6.63
N ILE A 127 -0.61 16.06 6.97
CA ILE A 127 0.37 15.33 7.78
C ILE A 127 1.71 15.29 7.07
N ARG A 128 2.76 15.71 7.75
CA ARG A 128 4.15 15.67 7.26
C ARG A 128 4.86 14.41 7.76
N GLU A 129 6.02 14.14 7.17
CA GLU A 129 6.82 12.95 7.51
C GLU A 129 7.40 12.98 8.93
N ASP A 130 7.55 14.17 9.52
CA ASP A 130 8.01 14.43 10.87
C ASP A 130 6.88 14.45 11.94
N GLU A 131 5.63 14.16 11.52
CA GLU A 131 4.49 14.05 12.44
C GLU A 131 4.78 13.03 13.54
N PRO A 132 4.58 13.38 14.82
CA PRO A 132 4.74 12.46 15.94
C PRO A 132 3.84 11.22 15.80
N MET A 133 4.41 10.05 16.06
CA MET A 133 3.64 8.81 16.02
C MET A 133 2.62 8.76 17.15
N PRO A 134 1.44 8.18 16.92
CA PRO A 134 0.43 8.04 17.96
C PRO A 134 0.93 7.15 19.10
N VAL A 135 0.54 7.46 20.34
CA VAL A 135 0.89 6.66 21.53
C VAL A 135 0.43 5.19 21.39
N ARG A 136 -0.70 5.00 20.69
CA ARG A 136 -1.24 3.67 20.36
C ARG A 136 -1.64 3.62 18.90
N PHE A 137 -1.11 2.66 18.18
CA PHE A 137 -1.49 2.41 16.80
C PHE A 137 -2.93 1.91 16.69
N ALA A 138 -3.62 2.36 15.65
CA ALA A 138 -5.02 2.04 15.42
C ALA A 138 -5.27 0.53 15.16
N ASN A 139 -4.28 -0.18 14.64
CA ASN A 139 -4.32 -1.62 14.43
C ASN A 139 -2.90 -2.22 14.39
N THR A 140 -2.86 -3.55 14.39
CA THR A 140 -1.62 -4.33 14.33
C THR A 140 -0.82 -4.08 13.04
N TYR A 141 -1.51 -3.85 11.92
CA TYR A 141 -0.85 -3.55 10.65
C TYR A 141 -0.02 -2.26 10.74
N ALA A 142 -0.62 -1.16 11.21
CA ALA A 142 0.10 0.10 11.39
C ALA A 142 1.30 -0.06 12.34
N GLN A 143 1.10 -0.78 13.45
CA GLN A 143 2.16 -1.04 14.43
C GLN A 143 3.33 -1.81 13.81
N THR A 144 3.08 -2.90 13.10
CA THR A 144 4.14 -3.73 12.52
C THR A 144 4.81 -3.06 11.33
N LYS A 145 4.10 -2.23 10.55
CA LYS A 145 4.70 -1.42 9.49
C LYS A 145 5.63 -0.34 10.05
N TYR A 146 5.26 0.32 11.15
CA TYR A 146 6.16 1.25 11.83
C TYR A 146 7.41 0.55 12.40
N GLN A 147 7.23 -0.62 13.03
CA GLN A 147 8.36 -1.40 13.52
C GLN A 147 9.31 -1.82 12.38
N ALA A 148 8.76 -2.14 11.20
CA ALA A 148 9.58 -2.42 10.02
C ALA A 148 10.35 -1.17 9.53
N GLU A 149 9.74 0.02 9.55
CA GLU A 149 10.45 1.27 9.24
C GLU A 149 11.63 1.49 10.20
N LEU A 150 11.45 1.24 11.51
CA LEU A 150 12.55 1.38 12.47
C LEU A 150 13.73 0.44 12.16
N GLU A 151 13.48 -0.77 11.64
CA GLU A 151 14.55 -1.67 11.20
C GLU A 151 15.25 -1.15 9.93
N VAL A 152 14.50 -0.50 9.02
CA VAL A 152 15.06 0.15 7.83
C VAL A 152 15.93 1.36 8.24
N ASP A 153 15.49 2.17 9.20
CA ASP A 153 16.24 3.30 9.73
C ASP A 153 17.55 2.84 10.41
N LYS A 154 17.49 1.78 11.22
CA LYS A 154 18.69 1.14 11.81
C LYS A 154 19.63 0.63 10.72
N ALA A 155 19.11 0.10 9.63
CA ALA A 155 19.91 -0.38 8.51
C ALA A 155 20.62 0.78 7.81
N TYR A 156 19.96 1.92 7.64
CA TYR A 156 20.56 3.15 7.11
C TYR A 156 21.71 3.65 7.99
N LEU A 157 21.47 3.76 9.31
CA LEU A 157 22.52 4.17 10.27
C LEU A 157 23.71 3.20 10.27
N ALA A 158 23.49 1.94 9.90
CA ALA A 158 24.54 0.94 9.73
C ALA A 158 25.15 0.90 8.33
N GLY A 159 24.89 1.92 7.48
CA GLY A 159 25.52 2.13 6.18
C GLY A 159 24.80 1.53 4.96
N LEU A 160 23.59 0.96 5.10
CA LEU A 160 22.80 0.53 3.95
C LEU A 160 22.04 1.74 3.38
N PRO A 161 22.21 2.15 2.10
CA PRO A 161 21.45 3.23 1.51
C PRO A 161 19.96 2.86 1.40
N THR A 162 19.09 3.52 2.17
CA THR A 162 17.65 3.23 2.20
C THR A 162 16.83 4.47 1.85
N ILE A 163 15.62 4.26 1.32
CA ILE A 163 14.57 5.27 1.18
C ILE A 163 13.25 4.60 1.55
N THR A 164 12.40 5.29 2.30
CA THR A 164 11.06 4.81 2.63
C THR A 164 10.01 5.67 1.93
N ILE A 165 8.99 5.05 1.30
CA ILE A 165 7.81 5.77 0.83
C ILE A 165 6.57 5.31 1.59
N ARG A 166 5.64 6.24 1.84
CA ARG A 166 4.38 6.03 2.55
C ARG A 166 3.19 6.36 1.63
N PRO A 167 2.82 5.47 0.70
CA PRO A 167 1.72 5.73 -0.23
C PRO A 167 0.36 5.52 0.46
N ARG A 168 -0.59 6.43 0.17
CA ARG A 168 -1.94 6.41 0.75
C ARG A 168 -2.96 5.82 -0.21
N ALA A 169 -3.77 4.85 0.27
CA ALA A 169 -5.02 4.40 -0.38
C ALA A 169 -4.90 4.21 -1.90
N LEU A 170 -4.12 3.21 -2.31
CA LEU A 170 -3.86 2.93 -3.73
C LEU A 170 -5.10 2.44 -4.45
N PHE A 171 -5.35 2.96 -5.64
CA PHE A 171 -6.41 2.51 -6.53
C PHE A 171 -5.95 2.48 -7.99
N GLY A 172 -6.69 1.80 -8.85
CA GLY A 172 -6.43 1.70 -10.29
C GLY A 172 -6.72 0.31 -10.83
N PRO A 173 -6.48 0.03 -12.13
CA PRO A 173 -6.69 -1.29 -12.75
C PRO A 173 -5.94 -2.40 -12.02
N GLY A 174 -6.69 -3.42 -11.55
CA GLY A 174 -6.15 -4.52 -10.74
C GLY A 174 -6.27 -4.29 -9.23
N ASP A 175 -6.82 -3.16 -8.76
CA ASP A 175 -7.22 -2.99 -7.35
C ASP A 175 -8.21 -4.08 -6.95
N ASN A 176 -8.02 -4.65 -5.78
CA ASN A 176 -8.92 -5.64 -5.18
C ASN A 176 -9.39 -5.25 -3.78
N ALA A 177 -8.98 -4.08 -3.29
CA ALA A 177 -9.13 -3.69 -1.90
C ALA A 177 -10.16 -2.57 -1.67
N ILE A 178 -10.08 -1.44 -2.36
CA ILE A 178 -10.87 -0.25 -2.06
C ILE A 178 -12.12 -0.18 -2.94
N LEU A 179 -11.96 0.21 -4.20
CA LEU A 179 -13.09 0.43 -5.11
C LEU A 179 -13.92 -0.83 -5.37
N PRO A 180 -13.33 -2.02 -5.58
CA PRO A 180 -14.10 -3.26 -5.75
C PRO A 180 -14.97 -3.63 -4.56
N ARG A 181 -14.50 -3.41 -3.32
CA ARG A 181 -15.31 -3.67 -2.12
C ARG A 181 -16.54 -2.76 -2.05
N LEU A 182 -16.39 -1.49 -2.45
CA LEU A 182 -17.49 -0.52 -2.48
C LEU A 182 -18.51 -0.85 -3.59
N ILE A 183 -18.04 -1.22 -4.78
CA ILE A 183 -18.90 -1.65 -5.87
C ILE A 183 -19.71 -2.89 -5.47
N ARG A 184 -19.04 -3.92 -4.95
CA ARG A 184 -19.73 -5.15 -4.48
C ARG A 184 -20.70 -4.88 -3.32
N ALA A 185 -20.43 -3.91 -2.45
CA ALA A 185 -21.36 -3.51 -1.40
C ALA A 185 -22.64 -2.88 -1.99
N ASN A 186 -22.51 -2.02 -3.01
CA ASN A 186 -23.62 -1.42 -3.75
C ASN A 186 -24.48 -2.46 -4.46
N GLU A 187 -23.83 -3.43 -5.12
CA GLU A 187 -24.51 -4.55 -5.79
C GLU A 187 -25.32 -5.40 -4.82
N LYS A 188 -24.72 -5.73 -3.67
CA LYS A 188 -25.39 -6.56 -2.66
C LYS A 188 -26.55 -5.85 -2.01
N LYS A 189 -26.43 -4.56 -1.65
CA LYS A 189 -27.47 -3.82 -0.96
C LYS A 189 -27.28 -2.29 -1.04
N PHE A 190 -26.23 -1.77 -0.40
CA PHE A 190 -25.89 -0.35 -0.36
C PHE A 190 -24.47 -0.14 0.16
N VAL A 191 -23.88 1.01 -0.14
CA VAL A 191 -22.62 1.47 0.44
C VAL A 191 -22.93 2.23 1.75
N PRO A 192 -22.40 1.79 2.90
CA PRO A 192 -22.58 2.54 4.13
C PRO A 192 -21.76 3.84 4.10
N LEU A 193 -22.42 4.97 4.27
CA LEU A 193 -21.77 6.28 4.40
C LEU A 193 -21.67 6.66 5.88
N ILE A 194 -20.48 6.61 6.42
CA ILE A 194 -20.24 7.03 7.80
C ILE A 194 -20.16 8.55 7.82
N ASN A 195 -21.00 9.19 8.64
CA ASN A 195 -21.15 10.64 8.70
C ASN A 195 -21.37 11.30 7.31
N GLY A 196 -22.16 10.66 6.45
CA GLY A 196 -22.46 11.16 5.10
C GLY A 196 -21.31 11.08 4.11
N GLY A 197 -20.22 10.39 4.43
CA GLY A 197 -19.05 10.26 3.55
C GLY A 197 -18.26 11.56 3.35
N LYS A 198 -18.36 12.50 4.28
CA LYS A 198 -17.76 13.85 4.20
C LYS A 198 -16.30 13.92 4.65
N ALA A 199 -15.73 12.80 5.13
CA ALA A 199 -14.32 12.74 5.49
C ALA A 199 -13.44 13.06 4.26
N ILE A 200 -12.49 13.98 4.44
CA ILE A 200 -11.53 14.36 3.40
C ILE A 200 -10.35 13.39 3.45
N ILE A 201 -10.07 12.75 2.34
CA ILE A 201 -9.05 11.71 2.24
C ILE A 201 -8.15 11.93 1.03
N ASP A 202 -6.95 11.38 1.11
CA ASP A 202 -6.11 11.21 -0.06
C ASP A 202 -6.32 9.82 -0.67
N LEU A 203 -6.39 9.78 -1.98
CA LEU A 203 -6.24 8.60 -2.81
C LEU A 203 -4.98 8.71 -3.64
N THR A 204 -4.43 7.58 -4.06
CA THR A 204 -3.24 7.58 -4.91
C THR A 204 -3.42 6.62 -6.06
N TYR A 205 -3.38 7.12 -7.28
CA TYR A 205 -3.39 6.27 -8.45
C TYR A 205 -2.10 5.44 -8.50
N VAL A 206 -2.23 4.15 -8.73
CA VAL A 206 -1.13 3.19 -8.55
C VAL A 206 0.10 3.50 -9.41
N GLU A 207 -0.08 4.00 -10.64
CA GLU A 207 1.05 4.34 -11.50
C GLU A 207 1.83 5.57 -10.98
N ASN A 208 1.18 6.53 -10.30
CA ASN A 208 1.87 7.63 -9.64
C ASN A 208 2.78 7.12 -8.51
N VAL A 209 2.38 6.05 -7.79
CA VAL A 209 3.24 5.39 -6.79
C VAL A 209 4.41 4.66 -7.46
N VAL A 210 4.17 4.01 -8.60
CA VAL A 210 5.23 3.39 -9.40
C VAL A 210 6.25 4.43 -9.84
N ASP A 211 5.81 5.60 -10.32
CA ASP A 211 6.70 6.71 -10.69
C ASP A 211 7.53 7.19 -9.48
N ALA A 212 6.92 7.34 -8.29
CA ALA A 212 7.65 7.69 -7.07
C ALA A 212 8.72 6.66 -6.70
N LEU A 213 8.42 5.36 -6.84
CA LEU A 213 9.37 4.27 -6.60
C LEU A 213 10.55 4.29 -7.57
N ILE A 214 10.29 4.61 -8.84
CA ILE A 214 11.32 4.73 -9.88
C ILE A 214 12.21 5.94 -9.60
N LEU A 215 11.63 7.09 -9.23
CA LEU A 215 12.39 8.29 -8.85
C LEU A 215 13.35 8.01 -7.67
N CYS A 216 12.98 7.16 -6.73
CA CYS A 216 13.85 6.77 -5.63
C CYS A 216 15.11 6.01 -6.08
N MET A 217 15.13 5.38 -7.26
CA MET A 217 16.24 4.51 -7.68
C MET A 217 17.56 5.25 -7.88
N ASP A 218 17.51 6.45 -8.40
CA ASP A 218 18.66 7.29 -8.73
C ASP A 218 18.61 8.67 -8.10
N SER A 219 17.76 8.87 -7.08
CA SER A 219 17.64 10.14 -6.36
C SER A 219 18.94 10.54 -5.66
N PRO A 220 19.18 11.86 -5.43
CA PRO A 220 20.40 12.36 -4.82
C PRO A 220 20.68 11.80 -3.43
N ALA A 221 21.94 11.89 -2.98
CA ALA A 221 22.37 11.30 -1.70
C ALA A 221 21.64 11.87 -0.48
N HIS A 222 21.17 13.12 -0.51
CA HIS A 222 20.41 13.72 0.61
C HIS A 222 19.04 13.08 0.83
N THR A 223 18.53 12.28 -0.13
CA THR A 223 17.27 11.54 0.00
C THR A 223 17.43 10.22 0.76
N LEU A 224 18.67 9.77 0.96
CA LEU A 224 18.95 8.52 1.66
C LEU A 224 18.64 8.67 3.17
N GLY A 225 18.06 7.62 3.73
CA GLY A 225 17.59 7.61 5.11
C GLY A 225 16.30 8.42 5.33
N GLN A 226 15.66 8.91 4.26
CA GLN A 226 14.46 9.72 4.36
C GLN A 226 13.19 8.91 4.09
N ALA A 227 12.08 9.35 4.72
CA ALA A 227 10.74 8.89 4.39
C ALA A 227 10.00 9.96 3.58
N TYR A 228 9.09 9.53 2.69
CA TYR A 228 8.29 10.39 1.82
C TYR A 228 6.83 9.96 1.79
N ASN A 229 5.93 10.89 2.09
CA ASN A 229 4.51 10.71 1.86
C ASN A 229 4.20 10.79 0.37
N ILE A 230 3.38 9.87 -0.13
CA ILE A 230 3.04 9.79 -1.55
C ILE A 230 1.52 9.72 -1.70
N THR A 231 0.94 10.74 -2.35
CA THR A 231 -0.47 10.83 -2.74
C THR A 231 -0.59 11.51 -4.09
N ASN A 232 -1.82 11.60 -4.60
CA ASN A 232 -2.09 12.44 -5.78
C ASN A 232 -1.97 13.95 -5.47
N GLY A 233 -1.94 14.36 -4.19
CA GLY A 233 -1.99 15.78 -3.83
C GLY A 233 -3.34 16.45 -4.13
N GLU A 234 -4.39 15.66 -4.32
CA GLU A 234 -5.76 16.04 -4.63
C GLU A 234 -6.69 15.48 -3.54
N PRO A 235 -6.82 16.14 -2.37
CA PRO A 235 -7.75 15.68 -1.33
C PRO A 235 -9.19 15.69 -1.83
N VAL A 236 -9.91 14.60 -1.58
CA VAL A 236 -11.30 14.39 -2.01
C VAL A 236 -12.15 13.84 -0.86
N THR A 237 -13.47 14.01 -0.95
CA THR A 237 -14.37 13.32 -0.02
C THR A 237 -14.73 11.92 -0.55
N MET A 238 -15.02 11.01 0.36
CA MET A 238 -15.45 9.65 -0.04
C MET A 238 -16.72 9.68 -0.90
N ILE A 239 -17.63 10.60 -0.62
CA ILE A 239 -18.88 10.69 -1.39
C ILE A 239 -18.64 11.18 -2.82
N GLU A 240 -17.69 12.11 -3.05
CA GLU A 240 -17.31 12.55 -4.39
C GLU A 240 -16.71 11.40 -5.20
N VAL A 241 -15.80 10.63 -4.61
CA VAL A 241 -15.20 9.45 -5.25
C VAL A 241 -16.27 8.42 -5.63
N LEU A 242 -17.17 8.09 -4.70
CA LEU A 242 -18.27 7.15 -4.98
C LEU A 242 -19.19 7.66 -6.08
N SER A 243 -19.58 8.92 -6.02
CA SER A 243 -20.46 9.53 -7.02
C SER A 243 -19.83 9.48 -8.43
N ASP A 244 -18.54 9.76 -8.56
CA ASP A 244 -17.85 9.69 -9.84
C ASP A 244 -17.70 8.25 -10.35
N VAL A 245 -17.30 7.31 -9.51
CA VAL A 245 -17.18 5.88 -9.88
C VAL A 245 -18.52 5.34 -10.37
N PHE A 246 -19.60 5.53 -9.62
CA PHE A 246 -20.91 4.98 -9.97
C PHE A 246 -21.56 5.69 -11.16
N ARG A 247 -21.36 6.99 -11.31
CA ARG A 247 -21.75 7.75 -12.51
C ARG A 247 -21.07 7.19 -13.76
N ARG A 248 -19.75 6.96 -13.70
CA ARG A 248 -18.99 6.39 -14.83
C ARG A 248 -19.37 4.95 -15.10
N LEU A 249 -19.67 4.13 -14.10
CA LEU A 249 -20.16 2.77 -14.30
C LEU A 249 -21.60 2.71 -14.89
N GLY A 250 -22.34 3.81 -14.88
CA GLY A 250 -23.74 3.86 -15.32
C GLY A 250 -24.70 3.13 -14.37
N VAL A 251 -24.31 2.97 -13.10
CA VAL A 251 -25.08 2.23 -12.08
C VAL A 251 -25.49 3.19 -10.97
N PRO A 252 -26.76 3.17 -10.47
CA PRO A 252 -27.19 4.03 -9.40
C PRO A 252 -26.44 3.72 -8.10
N LEU A 253 -25.89 4.75 -7.47
CA LEU A 253 -25.27 4.66 -6.16
C LEU A 253 -26.35 4.54 -5.07
N LYS A 254 -26.39 3.39 -4.40
CA LYS A 254 -27.28 3.13 -3.27
C LYS A 254 -26.51 3.37 -1.98
N THR A 255 -26.90 4.37 -1.20
CA THR A 255 -26.23 4.70 0.05
C THR A 255 -27.14 4.58 1.26
N ARG A 256 -26.55 4.33 2.41
CA ARG A 256 -27.24 4.43 3.70
C ARG A 256 -26.33 5.14 4.70
N GLU A 257 -26.83 6.25 5.25
CA GLU A 257 -26.10 6.95 6.31
C GLU A 257 -26.03 6.12 7.58
N LEU A 258 -24.85 6.10 8.17
CA LEU A 258 -24.59 5.40 9.42
C LEU A 258 -23.82 6.33 10.37
N PRO A 259 -24.38 6.71 11.52
CA PRO A 259 -23.67 7.48 12.51
C PRO A 259 -22.38 6.77 12.97
N TYR A 260 -21.30 7.51 13.11
CA TYR A 260 -19.99 6.97 13.49
C TYR A 260 -20.05 6.05 14.71
N TRP A 261 -20.73 6.50 15.79
CA TRP A 261 -20.78 5.73 17.03
C TRP A 261 -21.48 4.36 16.86
N LYS A 262 -22.54 4.29 16.02
CA LYS A 262 -23.23 3.01 15.72
C LYS A 262 -22.33 2.08 14.91
N ALA A 263 -21.65 2.60 13.90
CA ALA A 263 -20.71 1.85 13.10
C ALA A 263 -19.54 1.32 13.95
N TYR A 264 -19.00 2.17 14.82
CA TYR A 264 -17.91 1.83 15.71
C TYR A 264 -18.29 0.76 16.75
N ALA A 265 -19.46 0.88 17.37
CA ALA A 265 -19.99 -0.11 18.30
C ALA A 265 -20.25 -1.47 17.60
N ALA A 266 -20.84 -1.47 16.40
CA ALA A 266 -21.04 -2.66 15.61
C ALA A 266 -19.70 -3.32 15.24
N ALA A 267 -18.71 -2.55 14.80
CA ALA A 267 -17.38 -3.04 14.50
C ALA A 267 -16.70 -3.66 15.73
N TRP A 268 -16.83 -3.04 16.90
CA TRP A 268 -16.30 -3.58 18.16
C TRP A 268 -16.89 -4.96 18.50
N VAL A 269 -18.21 -5.12 18.35
CA VAL A 269 -18.88 -6.41 18.55
C VAL A 269 -18.36 -7.46 17.55
N LEU A 270 -18.28 -7.11 16.26
CA LEU A 270 -17.81 -8.02 15.21
C LEU A 270 -16.36 -8.42 15.42
N GLU A 271 -15.49 -7.51 15.82
CA GLU A 271 -14.10 -7.79 16.15
C GLU A 271 -13.98 -8.74 17.36
N THR A 272 -14.82 -8.52 18.39
CA THR A 272 -14.84 -9.38 19.60
C THR A 272 -15.28 -10.79 19.24
N LEU A 273 -16.37 -10.94 18.48
CA LEU A 273 -16.84 -12.24 18.00
C LEU A 273 -15.80 -12.95 17.13
N SER A 274 -15.14 -12.20 16.24
CA SER A 274 -14.08 -12.75 15.41
C SER A 274 -12.92 -13.33 16.25
N LYS A 275 -12.50 -12.61 17.28
CA LYS A 275 -11.38 -13.01 18.15
C LYS A 275 -11.72 -14.20 19.05
N THR A 276 -12.98 -14.30 19.52
CA THR A 276 -13.38 -15.27 20.53
C THR A 276 -14.01 -16.54 19.95
N VAL A 277 -14.81 -16.41 18.90
CA VAL A 277 -15.67 -17.49 18.38
C VAL A 277 -15.33 -17.88 16.95
N LEU A 278 -14.97 -16.92 16.10
CA LEU A 278 -14.84 -17.14 14.64
C LEU A 278 -13.39 -17.41 14.18
N GLY A 279 -12.50 -17.78 15.09
CA GLY A 279 -11.12 -18.16 14.76
C GLY A 279 -10.33 -17.06 14.05
N TYR A 280 -10.50 -15.81 14.48
CA TYR A 280 -9.79 -14.64 13.92
C TYR A 280 -10.10 -14.32 12.44
N ARG A 281 -11.22 -14.80 11.88
CA ARG A 281 -11.64 -14.44 10.53
C ARG A 281 -11.88 -12.93 10.42
N GLU A 282 -11.43 -12.33 9.33
CA GLU A 282 -11.61 -10.87 9.08
C GLU A 282 -13.10 -10.50 9.14
N PRO A 283 -13.50 -9.61 10.08
CA PRO A 283 -14.88 -9.14 10.14
C PRO A 283 -15.20 -8.23 8.96
N ILE A 284 -16.48 -8.20 8.56
CA ILE A 284 -16.95 -7.33 7.47
C ILE A 284 -16.64 -5.85 7.75
N LEU A 285 -16.63 -5.47 9.04
CA LEU A 285 -16.36 -4.11 9.50
C LEU A 285 -15.42 -4.17 10.69
N THR A 286 -14.33 -3.41 10.64
CA THR A 286 -13.39 -3.21 11.75
C THR A 286 -13.47 -1.77 12.26
N ARG A 287 -13.13 -1.54 13.53
CA ARG A 287 -13.03 -0.17 14.07
C ARG A 287 -12.08 0.69 13.24
N TYR A 288 -11.00 0.11 12.76
CA TYR A 288 -10.06 0.78 11.87
C TYR A 288 -10.72 1.22 10.56
N SER A 289 -11.46 0.33 9.87
CA SER A 289 -12.14 0.69 8.62
C SER A 289 -13.22 1.75 8.84
N VAL A 290 -13.97 1.66 9.94
CA VAL A 290 -14.92 2.69 10.35
C VAL A 290 -14.22 4.04 10.57
N GLY A 291 -13.10 4.03 11.28
CA GLY A 291 -12.32 5.23 11.54
C GLY A 291 -11.81 5.89 10.26
N VAL A 292 -11.23 5.11 9.35
CA VAL A 292 -10.70 5.61 8.06
C VAL A 292 -11.80 6.20 7.17
N LEU A 293 -13.02 5.66 7.24
CA LEU A 293 -14.16 6.17 6.47
C LEU A 293 -14.83 7.39 7.12
N ALA A 294 -14.61 7.62 8.43
CA ALA A 294 -15.27 8.66 9.20
C ALA A 294 -14.39 9.87 9.48
N LYS A 295 -13.06 9.69 9.44
CA LYS A 295 -12.09 10.70 9.84
C LYS A 295 -11.30 11.20 8.65
N SER A 296 -11.13 12.51 8.59
CA SER A 296 -10.34 13.16 7.57
C SER A 296 -8.86 12.90 7.82
N GLN A 297 -8.15 12.47 6.77
CA GLN A 297 -6.71 12.30 6.83
C GLN A 297 -6.09 12.62 5.49
N THR A 298 -5.30 13.70 5.43
CA THR A 298 -4.52 14.09 4.23
C THR A 298 -3.05 14.24 4.57
N LEU A 299 -2.21 14.09 3.57
CA LEU A 299 -0.75 14.12 3.71
C LEU A 299 -0.18 15.32 2.94
N ASP A 300 0.87 15.92 3.49
CA ASP A 300 1.72 16.85 2.75
C ASP A 300 2.75 16.05 1.94
N ILE A 301 2.80 16.30 0.62
CA ILE A 301 3.75 15.68 -0.31
C ILE A 301 4.85 16.67 -0.77
N SER A 302 4.93 17.84 -0.17
CA SER A 302 5.90 18.89 -0.56
C SER A 302 7.35 18.40 -0.48
N LYS A 303 7.66 17.53 0.49
CA LYS A 303 8.98 16.92 0.62
C LYS A 303 9.30 16.02 -0.58
N ALA A 304 8.38 15.15 -0.98
CA ALA A 304 8.56 14.29 -2.15
C ALA A 304 8.71 15.11 -3.45
N LYS A 305 7.91 16.17 -3.61
CA LYS A 305 8.04 17.08 -4.75
C LYS A 305 9.41 17.74 -4.82
N ARG A 306 9.89 18.29 -3.71
CA ARG A 306 11.17 19.02 -3.63
C ARG A 306 12.38 18.09 -3.81
N ASP A 307 12.41 16.98 -3.10
CA ASP A 307 13.61 16.15 -2.95
C ASP A 307 13.71 15.06 -4.04
N LEU A 308 12.57 14.52 -4.51
CA LEU A 308 12.50 13.47 -5.51
C LEU A 308 12.04 13.98 -6.89
N GLY A 309 11.55 15.22 -6.99
CA GLY A 309 10.88 15.70 -8.20
C GLY A 309 9.56 14.97 -8.47
N TYR A 310 8.90 14.46 -7.41
CA TYR A 310 7.65 13.73 -7.54
C TYR A 310 6.51 14.64 -7.96
N GLU A 311 5.92 14.37 -9.12
CA GLU A 311 4.69 15.01 -9.59
C GLU A 311 3.70 13.92 -10.02
N PRO A 312 2.51 13.86 -9.41
CA PRO A 312 1.47 12.94 -9.86
C PRO A 312 1.07 13.27 -11.31
N ARG A 313 1.22 12.31 -12.20
CA ARG A 313 0.95 12.50 -13.64
C ARG A 313 -0.49 12.23 -14.03
N VAL A 314 -1.15 11.37 -13.26
CA VAL A 314 -2.54 10.96 -13.48
C VAL A 314 -3.38 11.51 -12.34
N SER A 315 -4.36 12.33 -12.66
CA SER A 315 -5.32 12.88 -11.68
C SER A 315 -6.23 11.78 -11.11
N ILE A 316 -6.91 12.07 -10.00
CA ILE A 316 -7.91 11.15 -9.44
C ILE A 316 -9.02 10.86 -10.46
N ALA A 317 -9.48 11.87 -11.18
CA ALA A 317 -10.56 11.73 -12.18
C ALA A 317 -10.16 10.81 -13.34
N GLU A 318 -8.95 10.96 -13.89
CA GLU A 318 -8.40 10.09 -14.95
C GLU A 318 -8.15 8.67 -14.43
N GLY A 319 -7.67 8.55 -13.19
CA GLY A 319 -7.45 7.26 -12.55
C GLY A 319 -8.76 6.49 -12.32
N ILE A 320 -9.84 7.19 -11.91
CA ILE A 320 -11.19 6.60 -11.78
C ILE A 320 -11.72 6.17 -13.14
N GLU A 321 -11.55 6.98 -14.19
CA GLU A 321 -11.94 6.62 -15.55
C GLU A 321 -11.25 5.33 -16.00
N THR A 322 -9.93 5.29 -15.92
CA THR A 322 -9.14 4.11 -16.28
C THR A 322 -9.54 2.87 -15.46
N PHE A 323 -9.81 3.04 -14.17
CA PHE A 323 -10.28 1.95 -13.32
C PHE A 323 -11.68 1.46 -13.73
N THR A 324 -12.62 2.36 -14.01
CA THR A 324 -14.00 1.97 -14.37
C THR A 324 -14.08 1.30 -15.73
N ASP A 325 -13.26 1.70 -16.68
CA ASP A 325 -13.15 1.03 -17.99
C ASP A 325 -12.54 -0.37 -17.85
N TRP A 326 -11.48 -0.50 -17.04
CA TRP A 326 -10.92 -1.80 -16.71
C TRP A 326 -11.93 -2.70 -15.99
N TRP A 327 -12.68 -2.17 -15.01
CA TRP A 327 -13.69 -2.91 -14.26
C TRP A 327 -14.77 -3.50 -15.16
N ARG A 328 -15.31 -2.70 -16.08
CA ARG A 328 -16.32 -3.16 -17.05
C ARG A 328 -15.85 -4.32 -17.91
N THR A 329 -14.58 -4.33 -18.29
CA THR A 329 -14.03 -5.36 -19.20
C THR A 329 -13.61 -6.64 -18.49
N HIS A 330 -13.26 -6.58 -17.21
CA HIS A 330 -12.64 -7.70 -16.48
C HIS A 330 -13.53 -8.30 -15.38
N GLU A 331 -14.38 -7.50 -14.74
CA GLU A 331 -15.18 -7.89 -13.58
C GLU A 331 -16.69 -7.63 -13.76
N GLY A 332 -17.07 -6.83 -14.73
CA GLY A 332 -18.45 -6.41 -15.01
C GLY A 332 -19.27 -7.41 -15.81
N ARG A 333 -19.25 -8.71 -15.42
CA ARG A 333 -20.13 -9.76 -15.96
C ARG A 333 -21.25 -10.09 -15.01
#